data_5822112ae0d2905f9b1b29adc6a92621
#
_entry.id   5822112ae0d2905f9b1b29adc6a92621
#
_cell.length_a   1.000
_cell.length_b   1.000
_cell.length_c   1.000
_cell.angle_alpha   90.00
_cell.angle_beta   90.00
_cell.angle_gamma   90.00
#
_symmetry.space_group_name_H-M   'P 1'
#
loop_
_entity.id
_entity.type
_entity.pdbx_description
1 polymer ?
#
loop_
_entity_poly.entity_id
_entity_poly.type
_entity_poly.pdbx_seq_one_letter_code
_entity_poly.pdbx_strand_id
1 'polypeptide(L)'
;EMCIRDRLTLGRDVTTFCDLSAAPTTIDFQGPNAYNFNFATLIRYEVSFARRHMTFGVAAELPSVSATYGENFKPIHQRVPDFPMYLQYAWGADRSSHLRASAVLRNPYMYKVSKDATTSLFGWGVQLSGTIKCCDWFRMFMNGVYGKGITPYIQDLTGSGLDFTPNPADPTLVRMMPMWGVQAAGQINFTPRLFVSGGYSTVRVQRSEGYYTADQYKQGQYIFGNIFYSLTPRCKVAAEYLYGSRKDMNSMKNHANRVNVMVQYNF
;
A
#
# COMPACT_ATOMS: atom_id res chain seq x y z
N GLU A 1 -30.48 -20.74 -3.28
CA GLU A 1 -30.52 -19.52 -2.44
C GLU A 1 -29.17 -18.79 -2.53
N MET A 2 -29.21 -17.57 -3.01
CA MET A 2 -28.03 -16.72 -3.08
C MET A 2 -27.95 -15.99 -1.73
N CYS A 3 -27.12 -16.50 -0.80
CA CYS A 3 -26.88 -15.81 0.47
C CYS A 3 -26.04 -14.56 0.20
N ILE A 4 -26.68 -13.41 0.12
CA ILE A 4 -26.03 -12.09 0.14
C ILE A 4 -25.81 -11.73 1.61
N ARG A 5 -24.58 -11.35 1.96
CA ARG A 5 -24.27 -10.78 3.26
C ARG A 5 -23.57 -9.45 3.03
N ASP A 6 -24.18 -8.41 3.54
CA ASP A 6 -23.68 -7.05 3.49
C ASP A 6 -23.16 -6.58 4.84
N ARG A 7 -22.22 -5.65 4.80
CA ARG A 7 -21.58 -5.02 5.96
C ARG A 7 -21.36 -3.54 5.69
N LEU A 8 -21.81 -2.71 6.62
CA LEU A 8 -21.50 -1.29 6.66
C LEU A 8 -20.47 -1.03 7.77
N THR A 9 -19.38 -0.32 7.43
CA THR A 9 -18.35 0.11 8.38
C THR A 9 -18.28 1.63 8.37
N LEU A 10 -18.35 2.23 9.57
CA LEU A 10 -18.27 3.68 9.81
C LEU A 10 -17.16 3.95 10.82
N GLY A 11 -16.28 4.90 10.54
CA GLY A 11 -15.24 5.31 11.47
C GLY A 11 -13.84 5.26 10.88
N ARG A 12 -12.83 5.05 11.73
CA ARG A 12 -11.41 4.96 11.31
C ARG A 12 -10.99 3.49 11.19
N ASP A 13 -10.63 3.09 10.00
CA ASP A 13 -10.19 1.72 9.69
C ASP A 13 -9.11 1.76 8.61
N VAL A 14 -8.53 0.60 8.31
CA VAL A 14 -7.63 0.45 7.17
C VAL A 14 -8.36 0.79 5.88
N THR A 15 -7.70 1.53 5.00
CA THR A 15 -8.26 1.93 3.71
C THR A 15 -8.83 0.72 2.94
N THR A 16 -9.92 0.95 2.25
CA THR A 16 -10.55 -0.04 1.37
C THR A 16 -9.66 -0.46 0.19
N PHE A 17 -8.67 0.36 -0.15
CA PHE A 17 -7.67 0.05 -1.18
C PHE A 17 -6.65 -1.00 -0.72
N CYS A 18 -6.43 -1.16 0.60
CA CYS A 18 -5.50 -2.13 1.18
C CYS A 18 -6.08 -3.56 1.20
N ASP A 19 -5.23 -4.54 0.93
CA ASP A 19 -5.50 -5.97 1.12
C ASP A 19 -4.62 -6.54 2.24
N LEU A 20 -5.11 -6.47 3.48
CA LEU A 20 -4.38 -6.98 4.65
C LEU A 20 -4.03 -8.46 4.55
N SER A 21 -4.86 -9.24 3.86
CA SER A 21 -4.65 -10.69 3.73
C SER A 21 -3.53 -11.04 2.75
N ALA A 22 -3.08 -10.09 1.93
CA ALA A 22 -1.93 -10.23 1.03
C ALA A 22 -0.59 -9.80 1.66
N ALA A 23 -0.60 -9.38 2.94
CA ALA A 23 0.61 -9.03 3.66
C ALA A 23 1.38 -10.29 4.07
N PRO A 24 2.69 -10.39 3.79
CA PRO A 24 3.52 -11.44 4.34
C PRO A 24 3.72 -11.24 5.85
N THR A 25 4.04 -12.32 6.56
CA THR A 25 4.38 -12.23 7.98
C THR A 25 5.78 -11.65 8.15
N THR A 26 5.90 -10.50 8.81
CA THR A 26 7.16 -9.82 9.13
C THR A 26 7.20 -9.44 10.60
N ILE A 27 8.42 -9.28 11.19
CA ILE A 27 8.61 -8.65 12.49
C ILE A 27 8.51 -7.12 12.33
N ASP A 28 8.99 -6.61 11.20
CA ASP A 28 8.83 -5.21 10.84
C ASP A 28 7.35 -4.86 10.72
N PHE A 29 6.86 -3.98 11.60
CA PHE A 29 5.45 -3.58 11.62
C PHE A 29 5.01 -2.94 10.31
N GLN A 30 5.89 -2.18 9.66
CA GLN A 30 5.59 -1.53 8.39
C GLN A 30 5.61 -2.52 7.21
N GLY A 31 6.40 -3.59 7.31
CA GLY A 31 6.52 -4.60 6.26
C GLY A 31 7.12 -4.08 4.96
N PRO A 32 6.86 -4.77 3.85
CA PRO A 32 7.42 -4.43 2.56
C PRO A 32 7.02 -3.05 2.04
N ASN A 33 7.94 -2.34 1.41
CA ASN A 33 7.80 -0.95 0.99
C ASN A 33 6.70 -0.69 -0.07
N ALA A 34 6.37 -1.67 -0.91
CA ALA A 34 5.28 -1.57 -1.89
C ALA A 34 3.93 -1.98 -1.32
N TYR A 35 3.86 -2.33 -0.04
CA TYR A 35 2.60 -2.69 0.59
C TYR A 35 1.68 -1.47 0.69
N ASN A 36 0.40 -1.67 0.39
CA ASN A 36 -0.59 -0.61 0.41
C ASN A 36 -1.27 -0.57 1.78
N PHE A 37 -0.72 0.23 2.69
CA PHE A 37 -1.24 0.33 4.05
C PHE A 37 -1.45 1.79 4.45
N ASN A 38 -2.68 2.12 4.81
CA ASN A 38 -3.05 3.43 5.35
C ASN A 38 -4.30 3.29 6.20
N PHE A 39 -4.45 4.14 7.22
CA PHE A 39 -5.68 4.31 7.96
C PHE A 39 -6.44 5.53 7.45
N ALA A 40 -7.72 5.35 7.18
CA ALA A 40 -8.62 6.42 6.74
C ALA A 40 -9.86 6.49 7.62
N THR A 41 -10.44 7.68 7.78
CA THR A 41 -11.81 7.83 8.25
C THR A 41 -12.72 7.59 7.07
N LEU A 42 -13.61 6.64 7.16
CA LEU A 42 -14.36 6.11 6.03
C LEU A 42 -15.80 5.73 6.35
N ILE A 43 -16.58 5.66 5.29
CA ILE A 43 -17.83 4.93 5.20
C ILE A 43 -17.62 3.86 4.13
N ARG A 44 -17.64 2.58 4.52
CA ARG A 44 -17.41 1.44 3.61
C ARG A 44 -18.60 0.51 3.59
N TYR A 45 -19.03 0.15 2.40
CA TYR A 45 -20.02 -0.88 2.16
C TYR A 45 -19.38 -2.09 1.49
N GLU A 46 -19.62 -3.28 2.04
CA GLU A 46 -19.11 -4.54 1.53
C GLU A 46 -20.25 -5.52 1.35
N VAL A 47 -20.31 -6.19 0.21
CA VAL A 47 -21.29 -7.23 -0.08
C VAL A 47 -20.59 -8.51 -0.53
N SER A 48 -20.94 -9.63 0.08
CA SER A 48 -20.43 -10.96 -0.30
C SER A 48 -21.54 -11.75 -0.99
N PHE A 49 -21.21 -12.36 -2.11
CA PHE A 49 -22.12 -13.13 -2.95
C PHE A 49 -21.45 -14.40 -3.48
N ALA A 50 -22.10 -15.17 -4.36
CA ALA A 50 -21.60 -16.43 -4.89
C ALA A 50 -21.12 -17.40 -3.77
N ARG A 51 -21.96 -17.66 -2.78
CA ARG A 51 -21.64 -18.45 -1.57
C ARG A 51 -20.39 -17.93 -0.83
N ARG A 52 -20.20 -16.61 -0.80
CA ARG A 52 -19.06 -15.89 -0.21
C ARG A 52 -17.70 -16.16 -0.90
N HIS A 53 -17.71 -16.64 -2.13
CA HIS A 53 -16.49 -16.69 -2.92
C HIS A 53 -16.13 -15.33 -3.50
N MET A 54 -17.11 -14.46 -3.71
CA MET A 54 -16.88 -13.11 -4.21
C MET A 54 -17.29 -12.06 -3.16
N THR A 55 -16.48 -11.03 -3.04
CA THR A 55 -16.77 -9.86 -2.20
C THR A 55 -16.47 -8.60 -3.01
N PHE A 56 -17.44 -7.71 -3.06
CA PHE A 56 -17.29 -6.35 -3.57
C PHE A 56 -17.31 -5.37 -2.41
N GLY A 57 -16.40 -4.39 -2.41
CA GLY A 57 -16.37 -3.32 -1.44
C GLY A 57 -16.16 -1.97 -2.11
N VAL A 58 -16.80 -0.95 -1.58
CA VAL A 58 -16.65 0.45 -1.99
C VAL A 58 -16.69 1.35 -0.76
N ALA A 59 -15.91 2.43 -0.78
CA ALA A 59 -15.93 3.40 0.31
C ALA A 59 -15.83 4.84 -0.18
N ALA A 60 -16.25 5.75 0.70
CA ALA A 60 -15.86 7.16 0.69
C ALA A 60 -14.92 7.38 1.86
N GLU A 61 -13.69 7.83 1.57
CA GLU A 61 -12.62 8.00 2.55
C GLU A 61 -12.17 9.47 2.62
N LEU A 62 -11.85 9.96 3.82
CA LEU A 62 -11.24 11.28 3.95
C LEU A 62 -9.89 11.30 3.24
N PRO A 63 -9.70 12.22 2.27
CA PRO A 63 -8.46 12.27 1.50
C PRO A 63 -7.26 12.67 2.36
N SER A 64 -6.16 11.95 2.19
CA SER A 64 -4.85 12.35 2.65
C SER A 64 -4.03 12.79 1.44
N VAL A 65 -3.53 14.02 1.43
CA VAL A 65 -2.73 14.56 0.32
C VAL A 65 -1.31 14.80 0.80
N SER A 66 -0.36 14.15 0.14
CA SER A 66 1.08 14.31 0.38
C SER A 66 1.73 14.83 -0.90
N ALA A 67 1.87 16.16 -1.01
CA ALA A 67 2.31 16.83 -2.23
C ALA A 67 3.33 17.95 -1.95
N THR A 68 4.12 18.26 -2.96
CA THR A 68 5.00 19.45 -2.96
C THR A 68 4.28 20.60 -3.65
N TYR A 69 4.02 21.67 -2.90
CA TYR A 69 3.20 22.79 -3.39
C TYR A 69 4.02 23.89 -4.10
N GLY A 70 5.30 24.09 -3.73
CA GLY A 70 6.10 25.21 -4.22
C GLY A 70 5.51 26.56 -3.79
N GLU A 71 5.91 27.65 -4.48
CA GLU A 71 5.49 29.00 -4.12
C GLU A 71 4.10 29.39 -4.67
N ASN A 72 3.69 28.79 -5.79
CA ASN A 72 2.45 29.15 -6.49
C ASN A 72 1.22 28.35 -6.07
N PHE A 73 1.38 27.37 -5.19
CA PHE A 73 0.28 26.55 -4.71
C PHE A 73 0.27 26.48 -3.19
N LYS A 74 -0.91 26.36 -2.60
CA LYS A 74 -1.09 26.19 -1.16
C LYS A 74 -2.03 25.04 -0.84
N PRO A 75 -1.79 24.31 0.25
CA PRO A 75 -2.72 23.30 0.73
C PRO A 75 -4.05 23.94 1.15
N ILE A 76 -5.15 23.26 0.86
CA ILE A 76 -6.49 23.63 1.31
C ILE A 76 -7.22 22.40 1.81
N HIS A 77 -8.34 22.63 2.51
CA HIS A 77 -9.23 21.52 2.90
C HIS A 77 -9.78 20.81 1.66
N GLN A 78 -9.70 19.49 1.67
CA GLN A 78 -10.20 18.65 0.60
C GLN A 78 -11.73 18.69 0.58
N ARG A 79 -12.32 18.72 -0.63
CA ARG A 79 -13.75 18.91 -0.82
C ARG A 79 -14.49 17.65 -1.23
N VAL A 80 -13.76 16.68 -1.81
CA VAL A 80 -14.30 15.45 -2.34
C VAL A 80 -13.57 14.28 -1.69
N PRO A 81 -14.28 13.25 -1.19
CA PRO A 81 -13.66 12.04 -0.68
C PRO A 81 -12.83 11.29 -1.74
N ASP A 82 -11.86 10.51 -1.30
CA ASP A 82 -11.27 9.45 -2.13
C ASP A 82 -12.28 8.29 -2.21
N PHE A 83 -12.40 7.65 -3.38
CA PHE A 83 -13.32 6.54 -3.63
C PHE A 83 -12.55 5.26 -3.98
N PRO A 84 -12.06 4.52 -2.98
CA PRO A 84 -11.52 3.20 -3.20
C PRO A 84 -12.64 2.17 -3.34
N MET A 85 -12.39 1.18 -4.21
CA MET A 85 -13.28 0.03 -4.44
C MET A 85 -12.46 -1.22 -4.73
N TYR A 86 -13.06 -2.40 -4.48
CA TYR A 86 -12.41 -3.66 -4.81
C TYR A 86 -13.40 -4.77 -5.18
N LEU A 87 -12.91 -5.73 -5.93
CA LEU A 87 -13.54 -7.03 -6.16
C LEU A 87 -12.55 -8.12 -5.77
N GLN A 88 -12.96 -9.03 -4.90
CA GLN A 88 -12.16 -10.15 -4.41
C GLN A 88 -12.84 -11.47 -4.78
N TYR A 89 -12.03 -12.43 -5.26
CA TYR A 89 -12.43 -13.82 -5.41
C TYR A 89 -11.59 -14.71 -4.50
N ALA A 90 -12.27 -15.53 -3.68
CA ALA A 90 -11.64 -16.44 -2.73
C ALA A 90 -12.01 -17.89 -3.03
N TRP A 91 -11.00 -18.79 -2.94
CA TRP A 91 -11.16 -20.21 -3.21
C TRP A 91 -10.32 -21.08 -2.26
N GLY A 92 -10.44 -22.41 -2.42
CA GLY A 92 -9.78 -23.39 -1.58
C GLY A 92 -10.57 -23.72 -0.31
N ALA A 93 -10.06 -24.67 0.47
CA ALA A 93 -10.62 -25.01 1.76
C ALA A 93 -10.56 -23.76 2.67
N ASP A 94 -11.66 -23.44 3.33
CA ASP A 94 -11.81 -22.27 4.20
C ASP A 94 -11.47 -20.92 3.52
N ARG A 95 -11.51 -20.86 2.18
CA ARG A 95 -11.13 -19.68 1.38
C ARG A 95 -9.72 -19.20 1.71
N SER A 96 -8.81 -20.15 1.86
CA SER A 96 -7.41 -19.91 2.21
C SER A 96 -6.59 -19.20 1.14
N SER A 97 -7.14 -19.11 -0.08
CA SER A 97 -6.56 -18.37 -1.22
C SER A 97 -7.51 -17.31 -1.72
N HIS A 98 -6.98 -16.19 -2.16
CA HIS A 98 -7.77 -15.13 -2.81
C HIS A 98 -6.94 -14.34 -3.80
N LEU A 99 -7.64 -13.73 -4.76
CA LEU A 99 -7.16 -12.64 -5.60
C LEU A 99 -8.10 -11.46 -5.46
N ARG A 100 -7.54 -10.25 -5.38
CA ARG A 100 -8.26 -9.00 -5.20
C ARG A 100 -7.76 -7.96 -6.20
N ALA A 101 -8.68 -7.44 -7.00
CA ALA A 101 -8.47 -6.26 -7.83
C ALA A 101 -9.08 -5.05 -7.12
N SER A 102 -8.30 -4.00 -6.92
CA SER A 102 -8.74 -2.76 -6.28
C SER A 102 -8.47 -1.57 -7.19
N ALA A 103 -9.29 -0.52 -7.05
CA ALA A 103 -9.09 0.76 -7.70
C ALA A 103 -9.36 1.90 -6.71
N VAL A 104 -8.72 3.05 -6.91
CA VAL A 104 -9.02 4.28 -6.16
C VAL A 104 -9.10 5.45 -7.11
N LEU A 105 -10.13 6.29 -6.95
CA LEU A 105 -10.31 7.56 -7.65
C LEU A 105 -10.15 8.69 -6.64
N ARG A 106 -9.36 9.71 -7.02
CA ARG A 106 -8.98 10.83 -6.17
C ARG A 106 -9.11 12.15 -6.92
N ASN A 107 -9.41 13.20 -6.18
CA ASN A 107 -9.43 14.56 -6.73
C ASN A 107 -8.83 15.57 -5.74
N PRO A 108 -7.50 15.56 -5.52
CA PRO A 108 -6.85 16.52 -4.62
C PRO A 108 -7.06 17.95 -5.08
N TYR A 109 -7.46 18.80 -4.13
CA TYR A 109 -7.66 20.24 -4.31
C TYR A 109 -6.49 21.01 -3.75
N MET A 110 -6.17 22.12 -4.43
CA MET A 110 -5.15 23.10 -4.03
C MET A 110 -5.56 24.51 -4.42
N TYR A 111 -5.01 25.49 -3.73
CA TYR A 111 -5.18 26.88 -4.09
C TYR A 111 -4.03 27.34 -4.98
N LYS A 112 -4.35 27.93 -6.13
CA LYS A 112 -3.38 28.47 -7.09
C LYS A 112 -3.25 29.98 -6.88
N VAL A 113 -2.11 30.43 -6.32
CA VAL A 113 -1.86 31.83 -5.94
C VAL A 113 -1.91 32.75 -7.16
N SER A 114 -1.31 32.36 -8.28
CA SER A 114 -1.26 33.18 -9.49
C SER A 114 -2.62 33.46 -10.16
N LYS A 115 -3.64 32.68 -9.82
CA LYS A 115 -5.00 32.82 -10.37
C LYS A 115 -6.04 33.20 -9.30
N ASP A 116 -5.63 33.33 -8.05
CA ASP A 116 -6.54 33.54 -6.91
C ASP A 116 -7.73 32.56 -6.91
N ALA A 117 -7.46 31.29 -7.22
CA ALA A 117 -8.51 30.31 -7.44
C ALA A 117 -8.14 28.91 -6.94
N THR A 118 -9.16 28.17 -6.52
CA THR A 118 -9.04 26.75 -6.21
C THR A 118 -8.95 25.94 -7.51
N THR A 119 -8.02 25.01 -7.58
CA THR A 119 -7.87 24.06 -8.67
C THR A 119 -7.75 22.64 -8.11
N SER A 120 -7.96 21.64 -8.94
CA SER A 120 -7.82 20.24 -8.57
C SER A 120 -7.12 19.45 -9.66
N LEU A 121 -6.60 18.29 -9.30
CA LEU A 121 -6.00 17.33 -10.21
C LEU A 121 -6.68 15.98 -10.04
N PHE A 122 -6.83 15.24 -11.14
CA PHE A 122 -7.39 13.89 -11.11
C PHE A 122 -6.28 12.87 -10.86
N GLY A 123 -6.37 12.16 -9.74
CA GLY A 123 -5.53 11.04 -9.35
C GLY A 123 -6.29 9.71 -9.44
N TRP A 124 -5.57 8.63 -9.67
CA TRP A 124 -6.14 7.29 -9.73
C TRP A 124 -5.09 6.23 -9.45
N GLY A 125 -5.53 5.08 -8.98
CA GLY A 125 -4.67 3.92 -8.78
C GLY A 125 -5.42 2.63 -9.01
N VAL A 126 -4.68 1.59 -9.41
CA VAL A 126 -5.17 0.21 -9.53
C VAL A 126 -4.20 -0.71 -8.82
N GLN A 127 -4.71 -1.79 -8.24
CA GLN A 127 -3.95 -2.77 -7.50
C GLN A 127 -4.46 -4.17 -7.84
N LEU A 128 -3.54 -5.11 -7.97
CA LEU A 128 -3.83 -6.54 -7.95
C LEU A 128 -3.04 -7.16 -6.81
N SER A 129 -3.73 -7.83 -5.89
CA SER A 129 -3.14 -8.45 -4.71
C SER A 129 -3.73 -9.81 -4.44
N GLY A 130 -3.09 -10.58 -3.60
CA GLY A 130 -3.64 -11.85 -3.17
C GLY A 130 -2.68 -12.72 -2.39
N THR A 131 -3.27 -13.78 -1.84
CA THR A 131 -2.57 -14.86 -1.16
C THR A 131 -2.98 -16.17 -1.80
N ILE A 132 -2.01 -17.01 -2.13
CA ILE A 132 -2.24 -18.32 -2.71
C ILE A 132 -1.63 -19.38 -1.79
N LYS A 133 -2.47 -20.22 -1.21
CA LYS A 133 -2.05 -21.46 -0.53
C LYS A 133 -1.79 -22.52 -1.58
N CYS A 134 -0.53 -22.67 -2.02
CA CYS A 134 -0.16 -23.63 -3.04
C CYS A 134 -0.27 -25.08 -2.53
N CYS A 135 0.10 -25.30 -1.26
CA CYS A 135 -0.02 -26.57 -0.55
C CYS A 135 -0.02 -26.30 0.97
N ASP A 136 -0.09 -27.35 1.80
CA ASP A 136 -0.20 -27.17 3.26
C ASP A 136 1.05 -26.54 3.88
N TRP A 137 2.20 -26.76 3.26
CA TRP A 137 3.47 -26.22 3.75
C TRP A 137 3.93 -24.94 3.04
N PHE A 138 3.29 -24.51 1.90
CA PHE A 138 3.74 -23.34 1.14
C PHE A 138 2.61 -22.37 0.79
N ARG A 139 2.83 -21.07 1.10
CA ARG A 139 1.92 -19.97 0.79
C ARG A 139 2.69 -18.83 0.11
N MET A 140 2.09 -18.24 -0.92
CA MET A 140 2.59 -17.07 -1.62
C MET A 140 1.74 -15.84 -1.30
N PHE A 141 2.40 -14.68 -1.24
CA PHE A 141 1.79 -13.37 -1.09
C PHE A 141 2.25 -12.49 -2.25
N MET A 142 1.33 -11.76 -2.85
CA MET A 142 1.62 -10.89 -3.99
C MET A 142 0.85 -9.58 -3.89
N ASN A 143 1.48 -8.51 -4.35
CA ASN A 143 0.85 -7.21 -4.50
C ASN A 143 1.54 -6.44 -5.63
N GLY A 144 0.75 -5.86 -6.52
CA GLY A 144 1.20 -4.95 -7.56
C GLY A 144 0.28 -3.75 -7.64
N VAL A 145 0.83 -2.55 -7.59
CA VAL A 145 0.09 -1.28 -7.63
C VAL A 145 0.67 -0.37 -8.69
N TYR A 146 -0.20 0.35 -9.40
CA TYR A 146 0.15 1.40 -10.35
C TYR A 146 -0.85 2.55 -10.26
N GLY A 147 -0.38 3.79 -10.40
CA GLY A 147 -1.27 4.94 -10.43
C GLY A 147 -0.55 6.27 -10.53
N LYS A 148 -1.34 7.34 -10.41
CA LYS A 148 -0.87 8.73 -10.39
C LYS A 148 -1.46 9.44 -9.17
N GLY A 149 -0.60 10.06 -8.35
CA GLY A 149 -1.04 10.77 -7.15
C GLY A 149 -1.64 9.85 -6.08
N ILE A 150 -1.05 8.68 -5.86
CA ILE A 150 -1.48 7.69 -4.86
C ILE A 150 -0.44 7.49 -3.75
N THR A 151 0.38 8.49 -3.52
CA THR A 151 1.45 8.49 -2.52
C THR A 151 1.01 8.01 -1.13
N PRO A 152 -0.14 8.45 -0.56
CA PRO A 152 -0.57 8.02 0.76
C PRO A 152 -0.97 6.55 0.84
N TYR A 153 -1.18 5.91 -0.30
CA TYR A 153 -1.58 4.51 -0.37
C TYR A 153 -0.40 3.53 -0.51
N ILE A 154 0.82 4.02 -0.78
CA ILE A 154 2.02 3.19 -0.88
C ILE A 154 2.90 3.45 0.34
N GLN A 155 3.19 2.42 1.12
CA GLN A 155 3.87 2.50 2.42
C GLN A 155 5.13 3.38 2.40
N ASP A 156 6.04 3.14 1.45
CA ASP A 156 7.33 3.83 1.35
C ASP A 156 7.22 5.30 0.88
N LEU A 157 6.10 5.67 0.28
CA LEU A 157 5.87 7.00 -0.27
C LEU A 157 5.02 7.88 0.66
N THR A 158 4.48 7.33 1.74
CA THR A 158 3.67 8.09 2.70
C THR A 158 4.49 9.25 3.27
N GLY A 159 3.95 10.48 3.14
CA GLY A 159 4.64 11.70 3.58
C GLY A 159 5.77 12.21 2.67
N SER A 160 6.04 11.57 1.53
CA SER A 160 7.12 11.95 0.61
C SER A 160 6.85 13.24 -0.21
N GLY A 161 5.63 13.75 -0.22
CA GLY A 161 5.28 14.95 -0.97
C GLY A 161 5.11 14.74 -2.49
N LEU A 162 4.87 13.50 -2.93
CA LEU A 162 4.93 13.10 -4.34
C LEU A 162 3.57 12.79 -4.99
N ASP A 163 2.44 13.15 -4.38
CA ASP A 163 1.14 13.07 -5.06
C ASP A 163 1.17 13.92 -6.34
N PHE A 164 1.62 15.15 -6.21
CA PHE A 164 1.94 16.05 -7.32
C PHE A 164 3.13 16.94 -6.98
N THR A 165 3.81 17.42 -8.02
CA THR A 165 4.97 18.30 -7.89
C THR A 165 4.89 19.43 -8.90
N PRO A 166 5.37 20.64 -8.55
CA PRO A 166 5.48 21.74 -9.49
C PRO A 166 6.60 21.49 -10.51
N ASN A 167 6.51 22.14 -11.65
CA ASN A 167 7.60 22.18 -12.60
C ASN A 167 8.67 23.18 -12.13
N PRO A 168 9.94 22.77 -11.88
CA PRO A 168 11.00 23.70 -11.50
C PRO A 168 11.26 24.83 -12.49
N ALA A 169 11.01 24.61 -13.80
CA ALA A 169 11.18 25.61 -14.85
C ALA A 169 9.97 26.56 -14.96
N ASP A 170 8.76 26.10 -14.62
CA ASP A 170 7.53 26.90 -14.57
C ASP A 170 6.71 26.54 -13.33
N PRO A 171 6.95 27.21 -12.19
CA PRO A 171 6.27 26.93 -10.93
C PRO A 171 4.74 27.13 -10.94
N THR A 172 4.17 27.65 -12.04
CA THR A 172 2.71 27.78 -12.19
C THR A 172 2.04 26.48 -12.67
N LEU A 173 2.82 25.49 -13.09
CA LEU A 173 2.37 24.19 -13.55
C LEU A 173 2.64 23.11 -12.50
N VAL A 174 1.68 22.24 -12.28
CA VAL A 174 1.78 21.04 -11.42
C VAL A 174 1.33 19.82 -12.19
N ARG A 175 1.88 18.67 -11.79
CA ARG A 175 1.54 17.38 -12.40
C ARG A 175 1.47 16.28 -11.36
N MET A 176 0.46 15.39 -11.51
CA MET A 176 0.38 14.13 -10.76
C MET A 176 1.54 13.22 -11.12
N MET A 177 2.24 12.72 -10.10
CA MET A 177 3.39 11.85 -10.29
C MET A 177 2.95 10.41 -10.52
N PRO A 178 3.38 9.78 -11.64
CA PRO A 178 3.12 8.37 -11.87
C PRO A 178 4.05 7.52 -11.00
N MET A 179 3.50 6.47 -10.39
CA MET A 179 4.23 5.57 -9.50
C MET A 179 3.70 4.15 -9.58
N TRP A 180 4.57 3.21 -9.23
CA TRP A 180 4.20 1.81 -9.13
C TRP A 180 4.99 1.11 -8.03
N GLY A 181 4.45 0.03 -7.54
CA GLY A 181 5.11 -0.86 -6.60
C GLY A 181 4.73 -2.30 -6.87
N VAL A 182 5.67 -3.21 -6.60
CA VAL A 182 5.43 -4.65 -6.64
C VAL A 182 6.06 -5.32 -5.43
N GLN A 183 5.40 -6.39 -4.96
CA GLN A 183 5.83 -7.20 -3.86
C GLN A 183 5.53 -8.66 -4.17
N ALA A 184 6.46 -9.54 -3.85
CA ALA A 184 6.27 -10.98 -3.84
C ALA A 184 6.98 -11.58 -2.62
N ALA A 185 6.29 -12.47 -1.92
CA ALA A 185 6.82 -13.15 -0.74
C ALA A 185 6.32 -14.59 -0.68
N GLY A 186 7.10 -15.45 -0.03
CA GLY A 186 6.75 -16.83 0.25
C GLY A 186 6.88 -17.14 1.73
N GLN A 187 6.02 -18.04 2.21
CA GLN A 187 6.10 -18.61 3.55
C GLN A 187 6.13 -20.12 3.45
N ILE A 188 7.09 -20.74 4.14
CA ILE A 188 7.25 -22.19 4.23
C ILE A 188 7.02 -22.62 5.68
N ASN A 189 6.04 -23.46 5.92
CA ASN A 189 5.74 -24.05 7.22
C ASN A 189 6.40 -25.43 7.30
N PHE A 190 7.51 -25.55 8.03
CA PHE A 190 8.22 -26.83 8.23
C PHE A 190 7.49 -27.73 9.22
N THR A 191 6.94 -27.12 10.26
CA THR A 191 6.14 -27.78 11.30
C THR A 191 5.01 -26.84 11.75
N PRO A 192 4.02 -27.30 12.53
CA PRO A 192 3.03 -26.40 13.15
C PRO A 192 3.63 -25.32 14.04
N ARG A 193 4.90 -25.47 14.46
CA ARG A 193 5.60 -24.54 15.36
C ARG A 193 6.67 -23.70 14.68
N LEU A 194 7.15 -24.11 13.48
CA LEU A 194 8.28 -23.49 12.80
C LEU A 194 7.89 -23.10 11.38
N PHE A 195 8.02 -21.83 11.06
CA PHE A 195 7.93 -21.36 9.68
C PHE A 195 9.01 -20.31 9.37
N VAL A 196 9.33 -20.19 8.10
CA VAL A 196 10.15 -19.12 7.56
C VAL A 196 9.36 -18.35 6.52
N SER A 197 9.61 -17.06 6.40
CA SER A 197 9.12 -16.29 5.26
C SER A 197 10.22 -15.38 4.72
N GLY A 198 10.09 -15.03 3.46
CA GLY A 198 11.00 -14.14 2.79
C GLY A 198 10.38 -13.55 1.55
N GLY A 199 10.86 -12.39 1.15
CA GLY A 199 10.28 -11.69 0.02
C GLY A 199 11.11 -10.52 -0.47
N TYR A 200 10.67 -10.02 -1.62
CA TYR A 200 11.20 -8.85 -2.30
C TYR A 200 10.08 -7.86 -2.59
N SER A 201 10.38 -6.59 -2.42
CA SER A 201 9.47 -5.50 -2.75
C SER A 201 10.24 -4.32 -3.33
N THR A 202 9.62 -3.61 -4.26
CA THR A 202 10.19 -2.39 -4.84
C THR A 202 9.10 -1.40 -5.19
N VAL A 203 9.40 -0.13 -4.97
CA VAL A 203 8.55 1.02 -5.32
C VAL A 203 9.33 1.94 -6.23
N ARG A 204 8.67 2.51 -7.22
CA ARG A 204 9.29 3.47 -8.12
C ARG A 204 8.33 4.61 -8.46
N VAL A 205 8.84 5.83 -8.34
CA VAL A 205 8.24 7.05 -8.89
C VAL A 205 8.87 7.31 -10.25
N GLN A 206 8.05 7.44 -11.28
CA GLN A 206 8.52 7.65 -12.64
C GLN A 206 8.90 9.12 -12.84
N ARG A 207 9.99 9.36 -13.54
CA ARG A 207 10.35 10.71 -13.96
C ARG A 207 9.27 11.27 -14.87
N SER A 208 8.81 12.47 -14.53
CA SER A 208 7.94 13.27 -15.36
C SER A 208 8.75 14.48 -15.81
N GLU A 209 8.96 14.68 -17.10
CA GLU A 209 9.82 15.73 -17.62
C GLU A 209 9.51 17.09 -16.99
N GLY A 210 10.55 17.73 -16.44
CA GLY A 210 10.45 19.01 -15.78
C GLY A 210 9.71 19.05 -14.43
N TYR A 211 9.18 17.93 -13.92
CA TYR A 211 8.34 17.91 -12.72
C TYR A 211 8.99 17.15 -11.54
N TYR A 212 10.29 17.22 -11.40
CA TYR A 212 10.99 16.61 -10.25
C TYR A 212 12.26 17.41 -9.89
N THR A 213 12.68 17.29 -8.65
CA THR A 213 13.98 17.79 -8.16
C THR A 213 14.97 16.64 -8.02
N ALA A 214 16.26 16.96 -7.97
CA ALA A 214 17.35 15.97 -7.98
C ALA A 214 17.36 15.04 -6.75
N ASP A 215 16.92 15.52 -5.62
CA ASP A 215 16.89 14.88 -4.31
C ASP A 215 15.62 14.07 -4.03
N GLN A 216 14.60 14.17 -4.91
CA GLN A 216 13.35 13.43 -4.73
C GLN A 216 13.54 11.93 -4.89
N TYR A 217 12.73 11.19 -4.16
CA TYR A 217 12.67 9.73 -4.21
C TYR A 217 12.37 9.22 -5.63
N LYS A 218 13.19 8.30 -6.10
CA LYS A 218 13.01 7.62 -7.39
C LYS A 218 12.64 6.17 -7.24
N GLN A 219 13.34 5.42 -6.40
CA GLN A 219 13.13 3.99 -6.23
C GLN A 219 13.59 3.51 -4.86
N GLY A 220 12.78 2.67 -4.23
CA GLY A 220 13.15 1.89 -3.05
C GLY A 220 13.10 0.40 -3.34
N GLN A 221 13.96 -0.34 -2.66
CA GLN A 221 13.97 -1.80 -2.67
C GLN A 221 13.97 -2.30 -1.22
N TYR A 222 13.29 -3.38 -0.99
CA TYR A 222 13.16 -4.01 0.31
C TYR A 222 13.25 -5.53 0.14
N ILE A 223 14.16 -6.15 0.87
CA ILE A 223 14.33 -7.60 0.93
C ILE A 223 14.25 -8.01 2.38
N PHE A 224 13.51 -9.05 2.68
CA PHE A 224 13.44 -9.59 4.02
C PHE A 224 13.51 -11.11 4.02
N GLY A 225 14.00 -11.65 5.13
CA GLY A 225 13.95 -13.06 5.44
C GLY A 225 13.84 -13.25 6.95
N ASN A 226 12.91 -14.10 7.39
CA ASN A 226 12.66 -14.28 8.80
C ASN A 226 12.37 -15.75 9.16
N ILE A 227 12.51 -16.04 10.44
CA ILE A 227 12.19 -17.33 11.06
C ILE A 227 11.36 -17.10 12.30
N PHE A 228 10.27 -17.84 12.44
CA PHE A 228 9.36 -17.81 13.58
C PHE A 228 9.28 -19.18 14.22
N TYR A 229 9.44 -19.24 15.54
CA TYR A 229 9.32 -20.47 16.30
C TYR A 229 8.40 -20.30 17.51
N SER A 230 7.36 -21.13 17.60
CA SER A 230 6.43 -21.18 18.73
C SER A 230 6.98 -22.10 19.81
N LEU A 231 7.57 -21.54 20.87
CA LEU A 231 8.07 -22.27 22.05
C LEU A 231 6.93 -23.00 22.75
N THR A 232 5.81 -22.29 22.93
CA THR A 232 4.55 -22.81 23.46
C THR A 232 3.38 -22.23 22.65
N PRO A 233 2.13 -22.71 22.84
CA PRO A 233 0.97 -22.07 22.18
C PRO A 233 0.81 -20.57 22.50
N ARG A 234 1.40 -20.09 23.61
CA ARG A 234 1.33 -18.70 24.05
C ARG A 234 2.62 -17.90 23.85
N CYS A 235 3.75 -18.56 23.60
CA CYS A 235 5.05 -17.91 23.48
C CYS A 235 5.67 -18.17 22.10
N LYS A 236 5.99 -17.11 21.38
CA LYS A 236 6.63 -17.14 20.06
C LYS A 236 7.88 -16.29 20.07
N VAL A 237 8.95 -16.78 19.48
CA VAL A 237 10.19 -16.04 19.21
C VAL A 237 10.42 -15.93 17.71
N ALA A 238 11.06 -14.86 17.27
CA ALA A 238 11.38 -14.68 15.86
C ALA A 238 12.64 -13.83 15.69
N ALA A 239 13.30 -14.05 14.55
CA ALA A 239 14.41 -13.23 14.06
C ALA A 239 14.17 -12.88 12.61
N GLU A 240 14.54 -11.66 12.20
CA GLU A 240 14.34 -11.15 10.86
C GLU A 240 15.55 -10.33 10.42
N TYR A 241 15.99 -10.55 9.21
CA TYR A 241 16.97 -9.72 8.52
C TYR A 241 16.29 -8.91 7.42
N LEU A 242 16.62 -7.63 7.35
CA LEU A 242 16.10 -6.69 6.37
C LEU A 242 17.26 -6.02 5.63
N TYR A 243 17.12 -5.93 4.32
CA TYR A 243 17.92 -5.07 3.47
C TYR A 243 17.03 -4.04 2.79
N GLY A 244 17.34 -2.77 2.94
CA GLY A 244 16.66 -1.67 2.28
C GLY A 244 17.61 -0.84 1.44
N SER A 245 17.15 -0.35 0.28
CA SER A 245 17.90 0.65 -0.48
C SER A 245 16.96 1.71 -1.06
N ARG A 246 17.45 2.95 -1.08
CA ARG A 246 16.79 4.09 -1.70
C ARG A 246 17.69 4.69 -2.78
N LYS A 247 17.09 5.00 -3.93
CA LYS A 247 17.70 5.72 -5.04
C LYS A 247 16.92 6.99 -5.30
N ASP A 248 17.60 8.13 -5.40
CA ASP A 248 16.98 9.43 -5.68
C ASP A 248 17.04 9.77 -7.18
N MET A 249 16.37 10.84 -7.60
CA MET A 249 16.29 11.24 -9.02
C MET A 249 17.65 11.58 -9.62
N ASN A 250 18.60 12.09 -8.82
CA ASN A 250 20.02 12.32 -9.20
C ASN A 250 20.84 11.04 -9.32
N SER A 251 20.24 9.88 -9.09
CA SER A 251 20.87 8.56 -9.11
C SER A 251 21.76 8.24 -7.89
N MET A 252 21.82 9.09 -6.88
CA MET A 252 22.42 8.73 -5.58
C MET A 252 21.68 7.53 -5.00
N LYS A 253 22.45 6.55 -4.48
CA LYS A 253 21.90 5.33 -3.89
C LYS A 253 22.48 5.14 -2.48
N ASN A 254 21.57 4.97 -1.53
CA ASN A 254 21.87 4.60 -0.16
C ASN A 254 21.27 3.24 0.16
N HIS A 255 21.83 2.52 1.12
CA HIS A 255 21.30 1.25 1.60
C HIS A 255 21.49 1.11 3.11
N ALA A 256 20.68 0.26 3.71
CA ALA A 256 20.76 -0.07 5.12
C ALA A 256 20.44 -1.54 5.34
N ASN A 257 21.01 -2.10 6.41
CA ASN A 257 20.72 -3.44 6.89
C ASN A 257 20.16 -3.32 8.32
N ARG A 258 19.17 -4.16 8.65
CA ARG A 258 18.58 -4.20 9.99
C ARG A 258 18.31 -5.64 10.41
N VAL A 259 18.56 -5.94 11.67
CA VAL A 259 18.19 -7.20 12.30
C VAL A 259 17.15 -6.90 13.37
N ASN A 260 16.01 -7.59 13.30
CA ASN A 260 14.95 -7.53 14.32
C ASN A 260 14.87 -8.85 15.06
N VAL A 261 14.62 -8.78 16.35
CA VAL A 261 14.33 -9.94 17.20
C VAL A 261 13.02 -9.68 17.94
N MET A 262 12.17 -10.69 18.04
CA MET A 262 10.87 -10.59 18.67
C MET A 262 10.68 -11.72 19.69
N VAL A 263 10.13 -11.37 20.84
CA VAL A 263 9.50 -12.31 21.78
C VAL A 263 8.07 -11.83 21.99
N GLN A 264 7.11 -12.69 21.66
CA GLN A 264 5.68 -12.40 21.82
C GLN A 264 5.07 -13.39 22.83
N TYR A 265 4.37 -12.88 23.82
CA TYR A 265 3.58 -13.67 24.75
C TYR A 265 2.12 -13.24 24.73
N ASN A 266 1.21 -14.20 24.54
CA ASN A 266 -0.23 -13.97 24.54
C ASN A 266 -0.80 -14.46 25.90
N PHE A 267 -1.44 -13.56 26.62
CA PHE A 267 -2.06 -13.81 27.92
C PHE A 267 -3.39 -14.58 27.80
#